data_2f1dda2a0cfd3c412e4418f24cd07f58
#
_entry.id   2f1dda2a0cfd3c412e4418f24cd07f58
#
_cell.length_a   1.000
_cell.length_b   1.000
_cell.length_c   1.000
_cell.angle_alpha   90.00
_cell.angle_beta   90.00
_cell.angle_gamma   90.00
#
_symmetry.space_group_name_H-M   'P 1'
#
loop_
_entity.id
_entity.type
_entity.pdbx_description
1 polymer ?
#
loop_
_entity_poly.entity_id
_entity_poly.type
_entity_poly.pdbx_seq_one_letter_code
_entity_poly.pdbx_strand_id
1 'polypeptide(L)'
;MNQHDEALEQEHEQPRGQDGPFMRLAEGIGDLASPFYREERQRDVWNEASAVGLQVALWLGTAAATAMVWIGGRTALPYALTTFAVTGTASWFALAYATRLGVRADDPRWFQARRLMPYTVLVLAFLAGLVHAAPAGAFGSGFAIGAAGGGVLALACAVIGMVRARRRSMQTTS
;
A
#
# COMPACT_ATOMS: atom_id res chain seq x y z
N MET A 1 -14.73 -18.51 -43.99
CA MET A 1 -14.36 -18.25 -42.61
C MET A 1 -13.12 -19.10 -42.36
N ASN A 2 -11.96 -18.48 -42.22
CA ASN A 2 -10.66 -19.17 -42.28
C ASN A 2 -10.27 -19.59 -40.85
N GLN A 3 -9.75 -20.85 -40.71
CA GLN A 3 -9.21 -21.37 -39.45
C GLN A 3 -8.14 -20.48 -38.82
N HIS A 4 -7.61 -19.50 -39.55
CA HIS A 4 -6.63 -18.54 -39.07
C HIS A 4 -7.27 -17.42 -38.24
N ASP A 5 -8.52 -17.09 -38.51
CA ASP A 5 -9.27 -16.06 -37.77
C ASP A 5 -9.75 -16.61 -36.41
N GLU A 6 -10.14 -17.91 -36.37
CA GLU A 6 -10.51 -18.58 -35.11
C GLU A 6 -9.31 -18.78 -34.18
N ALA A 7 -8.08 -18.97 -34.70
CA ALA A 7 -6.88 -19.07 -33.90
C ALA A 7 -6.47 -17.72 -33.28
N LEU A 8 -6.73 -16.62 -33.96
CA LEU A 8 -6.42 -15.28 -33.47
C LEU A 8 -7.43 -14.81 -32.41
N GLU A 9 -8.70 -15.25 -32.47
CA GLU A 9 -9.69 -14.98 -31.45
C GLU A 9 -9.44 -15.77 -30.15
N GLN A 10 -8.92 -17.00 -30.25
CA GLN A 10 -8.57 -17.81 -29.07
C GLN A 10 -7.30 -17.34 -28.34
N GLU A 11 -6.37 -16.66 -29.03
CA GLU A 11 -5.17 -16.09 -28.40
C GLU A 11 -5.48 -14.84 -27.53
N HIS A 12 -6.64 -14.19 -27.76
CA HIS A 12 -7.04 -12.98 -27.02
C HIS A 12 -7.74 -13.26 -25.69
N GLU A 13 -8.12 -14.50 -25.41
CA GLU A 13 -8.92 -14.89 -24.23
C GLU A 13 -8.11 -15.53 -23.09
N GLN A 14 -6.77 -15.54 -23.16
CA GLN A 14 -6.00 -15.97 -21.99
C GLN A 14 -5.91 -14.85 -20.96
N PRO A 15 -6.56 -14.98 -19.80
CA PRO A 15 -6.44 -14.01 -18.71
C PRO A 15 -5.03 -14.07 -18.14
N ARG A 16 -4.19 -13.15 -18.61
CA ARG A 16 -2.81 -13.02 -18.16
C ARG A 16 -2.77 -12.77 -16.66
N GLY A 17 -2.37 -13.77 -15.89
CA GLY A 17 -1.91 -13.57 -14.52
C GLY A 17 -2.87 -13.95 -13.39
N GLN A 18 -4.02 -14.57 -13.69
CA GLN A 18 -5.00 -14.98 -12.67
C GLN A 18 -4.68 -16.31 -11.97
N ASP A 19 -3.72 -17.10 -12.45
CA ASP A 19 -3.48 -18.48 -11.96
C ASP A 19 -2.47 -18.59 -10.80
N GLY A 20 -1.95 -17.47 -10.29
CA GLY A 20 -0.97 -17.50 -9.22
C GLY A 20 -1.58 -17.77 -7.83
N PRO A 21 -0.85 -18.44 -6.89
CA PRO A 21 -1.34 -18.69 -5.54
C PRO A 21 -1.73 -17.42 -4.80
N PHE A 22 -1.07 -16.31 -5.08
CA PHE A 22 -1.40 -14.98 -4.54
C PHE A 22 -2.76 -14.49 -5.04
N MET A 23 -3.08 -14.65 -6.33
CA MET A 23 -4.36 -14.22 -6.89
C MET A 23 -5.52 -15.04 -6.33
N ARG A 24 -5.35 -16.36 -6.20
CA ARG A 24 -6.34 -17.23 -5.56
C ARG A 24 -6.61 -16.85 -4.11
N LEU A 25 -5.56 -16.49 -3.36
CA LEU A 25 -5.69 -15.99 -1.99
C LEU A 25 -6.45 -14.66 -1.97
N ALA A 26 -6.12 -13.73 -2.85
CA ALA A 26 -6.78 -12.43 -2.95
C ALA A 26 -8.26 -12.55 -3.35
N GLU A 27 -8.58 -13.43 -4.30
CA GLU A 27 -9.95 -13.75 -4.69
C GLU A 27 -10.76 -14.34 -3.52
N GLY A 28 -10.16 -15.25 -2.75
CA GLY A 28 -10.78 -15.83 -1.55
C GLY A 28 -11.03 -14.82 -0.45
N ILE A 29 -10.08 -13.91 -0.20
CA ILE A 29 -10.23 -12.83 0.79
C ILE A 29 -11.28 -11.81 0.34
N GLY A 30 -11.30 -11.46 -0.95
CA GLY A 30 -12.21 -10.47 -1.51
C GLY A 30 -13.59 -11.00 -1.87
N ASP A 31 -13.80 -12.34 -1.78
CA ASP A 31 -15.04 -13.03 -2.24
C ASP A 31 -15.48 -12.57 -3.63
N LEU A 32 -14.52 -12.39 -4.54
CA LEU A 32 -14.74 -11.78 -5.86
C LEU A 32 -15.63 -12.64 -6.78
N ALA A 33 -15.82 -13.92 -6.46
CA ALA A 33 -16.70 -14.84 -7.17
C ALA A 33 -18.18 -14.72 -6.74
N SER A 34 -18.50 -13.92 -5.73
CA SER A 34 -19.83 -13.73 -5.19
C SER A 34 -20.81 -13.20 -6.26
N PRO A 35 -22.07 -13.69 -6.26
CA PRO A 35 -23.14 -13.15 -7.12
C PRO A 35 -23.35 -11.63 -6.95
N PHE A 36 -22.97 -11.08 -5.81
CA PHE A 36 -23.03 -9.65 -5.49
C PHE A 36 -22.26 -8.79 -6.51
N TYR A 37 -21.16 -9.31 -7.06
CA TYR A 37 -20.36 -8.60 -8.06
C TYR A 37 -20.86 -8.71 -9.50
N ARG A 38 -21.99 -9.37 -9.74
CA ARG A 38 -22.55 -9.52 -11.10
C ARG A 38 -23.19 -8.25 -11.63
N GLU A 39 -23.67 -7.39 -10.74
CA GLU A 39 -24.25 -6.11 -11.12
C GLU A 39 -23.14 -5.04 -11.14
N GLU A 40 -22.83 -4.53 -12.33
CA GLU A 40 -21.70 -3.63 -12.56
C GLU A 40 -21.72 -2.38 -11.66
N ARG A 41 -22.90 -1.78 -11.50
CA ARG A 41 -23.08 -0.62 -10.62
C ARG A 41 -22.81 -0.94 -9.15
N GLN A 42 -23.25 -2.09 -8.65
CA GLN A 42 -23.03 -2.50 -7.26
C GLN A 42 -21.54 -2.76 -7.02
N ARG A 43 -20.89 -3.42 -7.99
CA ARG A 43 -19.43 -3.66 -7.94
C ARG A 43 -18.65 -2.36 -7.86
N ASP A 44 -18.97 -1.37 -8.68
CA ASP A 44 -18.24 -0.10 -8.71
C ASP A 44 -18.40 0.68 -7.40
N VAL A 45 -19.64 0.79 -6.88
CA VAL A 45 -19.89 1.45 -5.58
C VAL A 45 -19.18 0.73 -4.44
N TRP A 46 -19.17 -0.61 -4.44
CA TRP A 46 -18.49 -1.38 -3.40
C TRP A 46 -16.96 -1.24 -3.48
N ASN A 47 -16.40 -1.23 -4.67
CA ASN A 47 -14.97 -1.02 -4.86
C ASN A 47 -14.55 0.38 -4.39
N GLU A 48 -15.34 1.40 -4.68
CA GLU A 48 -15.09 2.75 -4.20
C GLU A 48 -15.20 2.83 -2.67
N ALA A 49 -16.25 2.25 -2.08
CA ALA A 49 -16.42 2.19 -0.64
C ALA A 49 -15.27 1.43 0.06
N SER A 50 -14.83 0.32 -0.53
CA SER A 50 -13.70 -0.47 -0.02
C SER A 50 -12.40 0.32 -0.09
N ALA A 51 -12.16 1.08 -1.16
CA ALA A 51 -10.98 1.94 -1.27
C ALA A 51 -10.97 3.04 -0.21
N VAL A 52 -12.12 3.66 0.06
CA VAL A 52 -12.26 4.66 1.13
C VAL A 52 -12.08 4.00 2.49
N GLY A 53 -12.71 2.84 2.73
CA GLY A 53 -12.59 2.08 3.97
C GLY A 53 -11.15 1.68 4.26
N LEU A 54 -10.41 1.18 3.26
CA LEU A 54 -8.99 0.87 3.39
C LEU A 54 -8.18 2.12 3.76
N GLN A 55 -8.42 3.25 3.10
CA GLN A 55 -7.69 4.49 3.39
C GLN A 55 -7.92 4.97 4.83
N VAL A 56 -9.16 4.90 5.31
CA VAL A 56 -9.51 5.23 6.71
C VAL A 56 -8.83 4.26 7.68
N ALA A 57 -8.85 2.96 7.39
CA ALA A 57 -8.18 1.95 8.22
C ALA A 57 -6.66 2.17 8.29
N LEU A 58 -6.01 2.56 7.19
CA LEU A 58 -4.58 2.90 7.16
C LEU A 58 -4.28 4.12 8.04
N TRP A 59 -5.10 5.16 7.97
CA TRP A 59 -4.92 6.35 8.81
C TRP A 59 -5.14 6.06 10.28
N LEU A 60 -6.24 5.38 10.62
CA LEU A 60 -6.56 5.04 12.01
C LEU A 60 -5.55 4.07 12.60
N GLY A 61 -5.12 3.06 11.86
CA GLY A 61 -4.10 2.12 12.31
C GLY A 61 -2.75 2.80 12.58
N THR A 62 -2.32 3.69 11.67
CA THR A 62 -1.08 4.45 11.86
C THR A 62 -1.20 5.46 13.02
N ALA A 63 -2.34 6.13 13.16
CA ALA A 63 -2.59 7.06 14.27
C ALA A 63 -2.63 6.32 15.60
N ALA A 64 -3.27 5.15 15.66
CA ALA A 64 -3.30 4.31 16.86
C ALA A 64 -1.89 3.83 17.25
N ALA A 65 -1.10 3.33 16.30
CA ALA A 65 0.29 2.95 16.54
C ALA A 65 1.11 4.14 17.07
N THR A 66 0.92 5.32 16.48
CA THR A 66 1.59 6.55 16.92
C THR A 66 1.18 6.92 18.36
N ALA A 67 -0.11 6.92 18.65
CA ALA A 67 -0.61 7.22 19.99
C ALA A 67 -0.09 6.22 21.04
N MET A 68 -0.06 4.92 20.71
CA MET A 68 0.49 3.90 21.60
C MET A 68 1.95 4.17 21.99
N VAL A 69 2.79 4.58 21.03
CA VAL A 69 4.21 4.86 21.29
C VAL A 69 4.36 6.11 22.19
N TRP A 70 3.60 7.17 21.92
CA TRP A 70 3.71 8.43 22.67
C TRP A 70 3.10 8.34 24.06
N ILE A 71 1.99 7.62 24.24
CA ILE A 71 1.28 7.50 25.52
C ILE A 71 1.84 6.35 26.36
N GLY A 72 2.05 5.19 25.76
CA GLY A 72 2.46 3.97 26.47
C GLY A 72 3.98 3.76 26.52
N GLY A 73 4.74 4.54 25.75
CA GLY A 73 6.20 4.49 25.72
C GLY A 73 6.71 3.08 25.47
N ARG A 74 7.72 2.63 26.24
CA ARG A 74 8.37 1.33 26.11
C ARG A 74 7.42 0.15 26.25
N THR A 75 6.46 0.23 27.14
CA THR A 75 5.53 -0.87 27.42
C THR A 75 4.62 -1.15 26.24
N ALA A 76 4.22 -0.10 25.51
CA ALA A 76 3.36 -0.21 24.35
C ALA A 76 4.12 -0.48 23.04
N LEU A 77 5.45 -0.43 23.04
CA LEU A 77 6.29 -0.57 21.85
C LEU A 77 5.98 -1.83 21.01
N PRO A 78 5.88 -3.05 21.59
CA PRO A 78 5.56 -4.24 20.80
C PRO A 78 4.18 -4.17 20.16
N TYR A 79 3.20 -3.63 20.85
CA TYR A 79 1.84 -3.47 20.31
C TYR A 79 1.79 -2.43 19.20
N ALA A 80 2.47 -1.31 19.38
CA ALA A 80 2.56 -0.26 18.37
C ALA A 80 3.25 -0.75 17.10
N LEU A 81 4.36 -1.48 17.24
CA LEU A 81 5.06 -2.08 16.10
C LEU A 81 4.20 -3.12 15.37
N THR A 82 3.47 -3.96 16.12
CA THR A 82 2.56 -4.94 15.53
C THR A 82 1.43 -4.25 14.76
N THR A 83 0.81 -3.23 15.36
CA THR A 83 -0.27 -2.46 14.70
C THR A 83 0.23 -1.78 13.43
N PHE A 84 1.42 -1.18 13.49
CA PHE A 84 2.04 -0.55 12.32
C PHE A 84 2.39 -1.57 11.23
N ALA A 85 2.93 -2.73 11.61
CA ALA A 85 3.27 -3.81 10.69
C ALA A 85 2.02 -4.39 10.00
N VAL A 86 0.95 -4.63 10.74
CA VAL A 86 -0.34 -5.12 10.18
C VAL A 86 -0.89 -4.10 9.18
N THR A 87 -0.90 -2.82 9.56
CA THR A 87 -1.37 -1.72 8.68
C THR A 87 -0.52 -1.62 7.41
N GLY A 88 0.81 -1.70 7.55
CA GLY A 88 1.74 -1.68 6.42
C GLY A 88 1.58 -2.90 5.50
N THR A 89 1.36 -4.08 6.08
CA THR A 89 1.11 -5.32 5.32
C THR A 89 -0.17 -5.21 4.50
N ALA A 90 -1.25 -4.67 5.07
CA ALA A 90 -2.50 -4.45 4.33
C ALA A 90 -2.30 -3.49 3.14
N SER A 91 -1.55 -2.41 3.35
CA SER A 91 -1.20 -1.47 2.27
C SER A 91 -0.35 -2.12 1.18
N TRP A 92 0.67 -2.90 1.58
CA TRP A 92 1.53 -3.62 0.64
C TRP A 92 0.74 -4.65 -0.18
N PHE A 93 -0.17 -5.38 0.46
CA PHE A 93 -1.02 -6.37 -0.20
C PHE A 93 -1.91 -5.73 -1.25
N ALA A 94 -2.56 -4.60 -0.92
CA ALA A 94 -3.39 -3.86 -1.86
C ALA A 94 -2.59 -3.35 -3.08
N LEU A 95 -1.37 -2.84 -2.83
CA LEU A 95 -0.47 -2.37 -3.89
C LEU A 95 0.02 -3.53 -4.77
N ALA A 96 0.40 -4.65 -4.17
CA ALA A 96 0.83 -5.85 -4.88
C ALA A 96 -0.29 -6.42 -5.77
N TYR A 97 -1.53 -6.41 -5.28
CA TYR A 97 -2.70 -6.82 -6.05
C TYR A 97 -2.93 -5.89 -7.26
N ALA A 98 -2.94 -4.58 -7.04
CA ALA A 98 -3.12 -3.59 -8.10
C ALA A 98 -2.04 -3.71 -9.19
N THR A 99 -0.77 -3.89 -8.80
CA THR A 99 0.34 -4.04 -9.76
C THR A 99 0.24 -5.34 -10.56
N ARG A 100 -0.26 -6.43 -9.97
CA ARG A 100 -0.50 -7.71 -10.68
C ARG A 100 -1.60 -7.58 -11.72
N LEU A 101 -2.59 -6.74 -11.50
CA LEU A 101 -3.65 -6.43 -12.45
C LEU A 101 -3.22 -5.39 -13.51
N GLY A 102 -1.95 -5.03 -13.58
CA GLY A 102 -1.41 -4.11 -14.58
C GLY A 102 -1.69 -2.63 -14.29
N VAL A 103 -2.24 -2.31 -13.12
CA VAL A 103 -2.41 -0.92 -12.68
C VAL A 103 -1.04 -0.37 -12.32
N ARG A 104 -0.57 0.63 -13.08
CA ARG A 104 0.71 1.28 -12.81
C ARG A 104 0.53 2.30 -11.70
N ALA A 105 1.21 2.07 -10.58
CA ALA A 105 1.23 2.98 -9.44
C ALA A 105 1.98 4.30 -9.71
N ASP A 106 2.65 4.39 -10.85
CA ASP A 106 3.46 5.54 -11.29
C ASP A 106 2.68 6.57 -12.13
N ASP A 107 1.36 6.44 -12.29
CA ASP A 107 0.54 7.49 -12.89
C ASP A 107 0.51 8.72 -11.95
N PRO A 108 1.01 9.89 -12.41
CA PRO A 108 1.08 11.10 -11.59
C PRO A 108 -0.28 11.59 -11.09
N ARG A 109 -1.38 11.15 -11.70
CA ARG A 109 -2.76 11.46 -11.26
C ARG A 109 -3.12 10.75 -9.95
N TRP A 110 -2.48 9.63 -9.62
CA TRP A 110 -2.67 8.89 -8.38
C TRP A 110 -1.99 9.56 -7.17
N PHE A 111 -0.93 10.33 -7.41
CA PHE A 111 -0.17 11.04 -6.39
C PHE A 111 -0.72 12.46 -6.17
N GLN A 112 -1.91 12.56 -5.65
CA GLN A 112 -2.33 13.83 -5.06
C GLN A 112 -1.58 13.99 -3.72
N ALA A 113 -0.61 14.94 -3.69
CA ALA A 113 0.17 15.27 -2.50
C ALA A 113 -0.73 15.49 -1.25
N ARG A 114 -1.95 15.95 -1.47
CA ARG A 114 -2.98 16.16 -0.44
C ARG A 114 -3.40 14.88 0.30
N ARG A 115 -3.36 13.70 -0.37
CA ARG A 115 -3.68 12.40 0.27
C ARG A 115 -2.50 11.81 1.03
N LEU A 116 -1.27 12.07 0.58
CA LEU A 116 -0.06 11.55 1.18
C LEU A 116 0.40 12.36 2.40
N MET A 117 0.10 13.66 2.43
CA MET A 117 0.53 14.56 3.50
C MET A 117 0.12 14.07 4.91
N PRO A 118 -1.15 13.74 5.20
CA PRO A 118 -1.53 13.26 6.52
C PRO A 118 -0.81 11.96 6.90
N TYR A 119 -0.68 11.03 5.95
CA TYR A 119 0.00 9.76 6.18
C TYR A 119 1.49 9.96 6.45
N THR A 120 2.16 10.82 5.69
CA THR A 120 3.57 11.16 5.90
C THR A 120 3.80 11.77 7.27
N VAL A 121 2.93 12.70 7.71
CA VAL A 121 3.00 13.31 9.04
C VAL A 121 2.84 12.24 10.13
N LEU A 122 1.87 11.34 10.00
CA LEU A 122 1.65 10.26 10.97
C LEU A 122 2.84 9.29 11.03
N VAL A 123 3.41 8.92 9.89
CA VAL A 123 4.59 8.04 9.85
C VAL A 123 5.80 8.71 10.49
N LEU A 124 6.04 10.00 10.21
CA LEU A 124 7.11 10.75 10.84
C LEU A 124 6.91 10.88 12.36
N ALA A 125 5.68 11.15 12.80
CA ALA A 125 5.35 11.19 14.22
C ALA A 125 5.54 9.82 14.89
N PHE A 126 5.19 8.71 14.20
CA PHE A 126 5.44 7.36 14.68
C PHE A 126 6.94 7.08 14.82
N LEU A 127 7.75 7.41 13.80
CA LEU A 127 9.21 7.24 13.85
C LEU A 127 9.85 8.06 14.97
N ALA A 128 9.41 9.30 15.16
CA ALA A 128 9.87 10.14 16.28
C ALA A 128 9.51 9.52 17.62
N GLY A 129 8.30 8.97 17.73
CA GLY A 129 7.83 8.24 18.92
C GLY A 129 8.66 6.99 19.21
N LEU A 130 9.07 6.22 18.18
CA LEU A 130 9.95 5.07 18.34
C LEU A 130 11.32 5.47 18.92
N VAL A 131 11.90 6.58 18.44
CA VAL A 131 13.15 7.11 18.97
C VAL A 131 12.99 7.55 20.41
N HIS A 132 11.88 8.21 20.74
CA HIS A 132 11.56 8.67 22.09
C HIS A 132 11.36 7.49 23.07
N ALA A 133 10.68 6.44 22.64
CA ALA A 133 10.40 5.24 23.45
C ALA A 133 11.55 4.21 23.46
N ALA A 134 12.63 4.46 22.74
CA ALA A 134 13.75 3.53 22.64
C ALA A 134 14.35 3.18 24.02
N PRO A 135 14.69 1.92 24.28
CA PRO A 135 15.35 1.51 25.53
C PRO A 135 16.68 2.22 25.73
N ALA A 136 17.06 2.53 26.97
CA ALA A 136 18.39 3.02 27.27
C ALA A 136 19.43 1.90 27.04
N GLY A 137 20.61 2.26 26.54
CA GLY A 137 21.75 1.34 26.30
C GLY A 137 22.03 1.08 24.83
N ALA A 138 23.03 0.26 24.54
CA ALA A 138 23.55 -0.02 23.20
C ALA A 138 22.48 -0.60 22.26
N PHE A 139 21.61 -1.46 22.75
CA PHE A 139 20.49 -1.99 21.96
C PHE A 139 19.48 -0.90 21.56
N GLY A 140 19.13 -0.01 22.50
CA GLY A 140 18.19 1.08 22.24
C GLY A 140 18.73 2.12 21.26
N SER A 141 20.03 2.43 21.34
CA SER A 141 20.67 3.32 20.37
C SER A 141 20.70 2.72 18.97
N GLY A 142 21.02 1.41 18.84
CA GLY A 142 20.97 0.69 17.58
C GLY A 142 19.56 0.66 16.97
N PHE A 143 18.55 0.39 17.81
CA PHE A 143 17.14 0.41 17.41
C PHE A 143 16.69 1.80 16.94
N ALA A 144 17.02 2.85 17.70
CA ALA A 144 16.68 4.22 17.34
C ALA A 144 17.34 4.66 16.02
N ILE A 145 18.63 4.34 15.84
CA ILE A 145 19.37 4.62 14.60
C ILE A 145 18.76 3.85 13.44
N GLY A 146 18.43 2.56 13.63
CA GLY A 146 17.79 1.74 12.61
C GLY A 146 16.40 2.26 12.20
N ALA A 147 15.58 2.65 13.16
CA ALA A 147 14.26 3.21 12.91
C ALA A 147 14.34 4.56 12.18
N ALA A 148 15.20 5.47 12.66
CA ALA A 148 15.41 6.77 12.03
C ALA A 148 16.03 6.63 10.63
N GLY A 149 17.11 5.87 10.50
CA GLY A 149 17.82 5.66 9.23
C GLY A 149 16.95 4.94 8.20
N GLY A 150 16.27 3.86 8.60
CA GLY A 150 15.34 3.13 7.73
C GLY A 150 14.15 3.98 7.28
N GLY A 151 13.60 4.77 8.19
CA GLY A 151 12.51 5.70 7.88
C GLY A 151 12.92 6.81 6.90
N VAL A 152 14.09 7.41 7.12
CA VAL A 152 14.65 8.43 6.20
C VAL A 152 14.94 7.81 4.83
N LEU A 153 15.53 6.62 4.79
CA LEU A 153 15.80 5.91 3.54
C LEU A 153 14.53 5.58 2.77
N ALA A 154 13.50 5.07 3.44
CA ALA A 154 12.21 4.77 2.83
C ALA A 154 11.55 6.04 2.25
N LEU A 155 11.57 7.15 3.00
CA LEU A 155 11.08 8.45 2.53
C LEU A 155 11.87 8.95 1.31
N ALA A 156 13.20 8.87 1.36
CA ALA A 156 14.06 9.26 0.25
C ALA A 156 13.77 8.43 -1.01
N CYS A 157 13.63 7.10 -0.88
CA CYS A 157 13.25 6.23 -1.99
C CYS A 157 11.88 6.60 -2.57
N ALA A 158 10.88 6.88 -1.72
CA ALA A 158 9.56 7.31 -2.16
C ALA A 158 9.61 8.64 -2.93
N VAL A 159 10.34 9.64 -2.42
CA VAL A 159 10.51 10.94 -3.08
C VAL A 159 11.25 10.81 -4.41
N ILE A 160 12.33 10.02 -4.45
CA ILE A 160 13.09 9.77 -5.69
C ILE A 160 12.21 9.06 -6.72
N GLY A 161 11.43 8.05 -6.30
CA GLY A 161 10.47 7.37 -7.16
C GLY A 161 9.46 8.35 -7.76
N MET A 162 8.92 9.24 -6.94
CA MET A 162 7.96 10.27 -7.34
C MET A 162 8.55 11.28 -8.34
N VAL A 163 9.78 11.75 -8.08
CA VAL A 163 10.48 12.69 -8.98
C VAL A 163 10.81 12.02 -10.32
N ARG A 164 11.25 10.76 -10.31
CA ARG A 164 11.52 10.01 -11.53
C ARG A 164 10.25 9.77 -12.35
N ALA A 165 9.13 9.43 -11.72
CA ALA A 165 7.84 9.27 -12.39
C ALA A 165 7.40 10.58 -13.08
N ARG A 166 7.49 11.72 -12.38
CA ARG A 166 7.21 13.05 -12.97
C ARG A 166 8.08 13.38 -14.18
N ARG A 167 9.38 13.08 -14.13
CA ARG A 167 10.29 13.37 -15.25
C ARG A 167 9.97 12.54 -16.49
N ARG A 168 9.55 11.28 -16.33
CA ARG A 168 9.16 10.41 -17.43
C ARG A 168 7.88 10.89 -18.12
N SER A 169 6.88 11.36 -17.37
CA SER A 169 5.63 11.88 -17.95
C SER A 169 5.84 13.15 -18.78
N MET A 170 6.83 13.98 -18.47
CA MET A 170 7.15 15.18 -19.27
C MET A 170 7.86 14.84 -20.59
N GLN A 171 8.57 13.72 -20.68
CA GLN A 171 9.29 13.31 -21.90
C GLN A 171 8.41 12.61 -22.93
N THR A 172 7.23 12.14 -22.55
CA THR A 172 6.29 11.49 -23.47
C THR A 172 5.32 12.47 -24.13
N THR A 173 5.36 13.75 -23.77
CA THR A 173 4.44 14.80 -24.29
C THR A 173 5.15 15.76 -25.25
N SER A 174 6.42 15.58 -25.52
CA SER A 174 7.24 16.28 -26.52
C SER A 174 7.52 15.39 -27.74
#